data_b5e98e76aa6bcbfeb450537ff866717e
#
_entry.id   b5e98e76aa6bcbfeb450537ff866717e
#
_cell.length_a   1.000
_cell.length_b   1.000
_cell.length_c   1.000
_cell.angle_alpha   90.00
_cell.angle_beta   90.00
_cell.angle_gamma   90.00
#
_symmetry.space_group_name_H-M   'P 1'
#
loop_
_entity.id
_entity.type
_entity.pdbx_description
1 polymer ?
#
loop_
_entity_poly.entity_id
_entity_poly.type
_entity_poly.pdbx_seq_one_letter_code
_entity_poly.pdbx_strand_id
1 'polypeptide(L)'
;MTQIPYIDEALNATVGCSGRDCKCRPTCWAKGDHDKRHKAYLAGKKMPLQYAKPFHEVQFFPERLERALHWKKPRRIGISFTGDLFDEQVPLKWIDDIMAVIAECQQHQFFILTKQVKRMAGMLREYHIHNNTFLGVSICDQEDADTKIPDLLRIPGKHWISIEPMLSPVNLRDYLPIETIGGVEMEPWPFWIVIGAESGPKRRPCPHEWMIAPVEQCQAAQVPVWVKAVSIDGKVVHDINLFPKELQVRQTP
;
A
#
# COMPACT_ATOMS: atom_id res chain seq x y z
N MET A 1 1.65 17.31 3.58
CA MET A 1 1.78 16.72 2.23
C MET A 1 2.58 15.43 2.37
N THR A 2 2.10 14.34 1.83
CA THR A 2 2.83 13.06 1.78
C THR A 2 3.87 13.08 0.66
N GLN A 3 4.93 12.24 0.77
CA GLN A 3 5.91 12.03 -0.31
C GLN A 3 5.50 10.89 -1.27
N ILE A 4 4.31 10.34 -1.09
CA ILE A 4 3.76 9.27 -1.95
C ILE A 4 3.04 9.94 -3.11
N PRO A 5 3.56 9.84 -4.36
CA PRO A 5 3.12 10.72 -5.46
C PRO A 5 1.68 10.47 -5.93
N TYR A 6 1.09 9.34 -5.59
CA TYR A 6 -0.29 8.98 -5.96
C TYR A 6 -1.31 9.18 -4.82
N ILE A 7 -0.88 9.69 -3.66
CA ILE A 7 -1.69 9.97 -2.47
C ILE A 7 -1.57 11.45 -2.12
N ASP A 8 -2.71 12.13 -1.95
CA ASP A 8 -2.73 13.54 -1.59
C ASP A 8 -2.42 13.74 -0.09
N GLU A 9 -2.97 12.87 0.75
CA GLU A 9 -2.79 12.91 2.21
C GLU A 9 -2.59 11.52 2.80
N ALA A 10 -1.90 11.45 3.93
CA ALA A 10 -1.78 10.22 4.71
C ALA A 10 -2.38 10.42 6.11
N LEU A 11 -3.35 9.59 6.45
CA LEU A 11 -3.93 9.49 7.79
C LEU A 11 -3.35 8.28 8.51
N ASN A 12 -2.23 8.50 9.18
CA ASN A 12 -1.56 7.47 9.96
C ASN A 12 -2.16 7.41 11.37
N ALA A 13 -3.43 7.00 11.47
CA ALA A 13 -4.09 6.78 12.76
C ALA A 13 -3.47 5.59 13.49
N THR A 14 -3.10 4.53 12.76
CA THR A 14 -2.31 3.43 13.29
C THR A 14 -0.84 3.62 12.91
N VAL A 15 0.05 3.52 13.87
CA VAL A 15 1.52 3.67 13.70
C VAL A 15 2.21 2.48 14.34
N GLY A 16 3.19 1.94 13.64
CA GLY A 16 3.95 0.78 14.11
C GLY A 16 3.49 -0.53 13.47
N CYS A 17 4.31 -1.56 13.62
CA CYS A 17 4.08 -2.88 13.03
C CYS A 17 4.98 -3.92 13.72
N SER A 18 4.45 -5.11 14.03
CA SER A 18 5.22 -6.25 14.55
C SER A 18 6.27 -6.75 13.55
N GLY A 19 6.02 -6.51 12.25
CA GLY A 19 6.87 -7.00 11.16
C GLY A 19 6.78 -8.51 10.94
N ARG A 20 5.72 -9.16 11.44
CA ARG A 20 5.50 -10.60 11.23
C ARG A 20 5.33 -10.87 9.73
N ASP A 21 6.00 -11.92 9.26
CA ASP A 21 5.93 -12.42 7.88
C ASP A 21 6.18 -11.37 6.79
N CYS A 22 7.00 -10.35 7.12
CA CYS A 22 7.26 -9.23 6.24
C CYS A 22 8.66 -9.31 5.62
N LYS A 23 8.72 -9.55 4.30
CA LYS A 23 9.99 -9.57 3.53
C LYS A 23 10.70 -8.22 3.52
N CYS A 24 10.01 -7.11 3.85
CA CYS A 24 10.63 -5.78 3.98
C CYS A 24 11.30 -5.53 5.34
N ARG A 25 11.14 -6.41 6.33
CA ARG A 25 11.59 -6.20 7.71
C ARG A 25 13.05 -5.72 7.86
N PRO A 26 14.03 -6.28 7.12
CA PRO A 26 15.44 -5.87 7.27
C PRO A 26 15.70 -4.42 6.83
N THR A 27 14.90 -3.91 5.88
CA THR A 27 15.12 -2.63 5.19
C THR A 27 13.90 -1.70 5.27
N CYS A 28 12.94 -2.01 6.14
CA CYS A 28 11.68 -1.27 6.25
C CYS A 28 11.93 0.22 6.48
N TRP A 29 11.51 1.04 5.51
CA TRP A 29 11.69 2.49 5.56
C TRP A 29 10.94 3.13 6.73
N ALA A 30 9.70 2.68 7.01
CA ALA A 30 8.86 3.20 8.08
C ALA A 30 9.50 2.94 9.45
N LYS A 31 10.00 1.71 9.66
CA LYS A 31 10.74 1.37 10.87
C LYS A 31 12.03 2.19 10.99
N GLY A 32 12.80 2.30 9.91
CA GLY A 32 14.05 3.04 9.90
C GLY A 32 13.89 4.53 10.23
N ASP A 33 12.84 5.17 9.69
CA ASP A 33 12.49 6.56 10.01
C ASP A 33 11.99 6.69 11.45
N HIS A 34 11.12 5.79 11.87
CA HIS A 34 10.59 5.77 13.24
C HIS A 34 11.70 5.60 14.27
N ASP A 35 12.59 4.63 14.10
CA ASP A 35 13.68 4.34 15.03
C ASP A 35 14.62 5.54 15.23
N LYS A 36 14.92 6.28 14.15
CA LYS A 36 15.71 7.53 14.24
C LYS A 36 15.02 8.58 15.11
N ARG A 37 13.71 8.75 14.92
CA ARG A 37 12.92 9.74 15.65
C ARG A 37 12.63 9.29 17.07
N HIS A 38 12.44 8.00 17.32
CA HIS A 38 12.33 7.42 18.65
C HIS A 38 13.62 7.68 19.47
N LYS A 39 14.79 7.42 18.89
CA LYS A 39 16.08 7.78 19.54
C LYS A 39 16.17 9.28 19.86
N ALA A 40 15.70 10.15 18.97
CA ALA A 40 15.67 11.58 19.21
C ALA A 40 14.70 11.95 20.34
N TYR A 41 13.54 11.30 20.42
CA TYR A 41 12.58 11.46 21.52
C TYR A 41 13.20 11.06 22.87
N LEU A 42 13.83 9.89 22.94
CA LEU A 42 14.50 9.41 24.15
C LEU A 42 15.68 10.31 24.59
N ALA A 43 16.29 11.01 23.64
CA ALA A 43 17.33 12.02 23.92
C ALA A 43 16.75 13.40 24.32
N GLY A 44 15.45 13.49 24.62
CA GLY A 44 14.79 14.72 25.08
C GLY A 44 14.50 15.75 23.99
N LYS A 45 14.64 15.39 22.69
CA LYS A 45 14.25 16.31 21.60
C LYS A 45 12.73 16.41 21.51
N LYS A 46 12.22 17.60 21.20
CA LYS A 46 10.79 17.83 20.95
C LYS A 46 10.35 17.06 19.70
N MET A 47 9.62 15.97 19.90
CA MET A 47 9.12 15.08 18.86
C MET A 47 7.65 14.74 19.11
N PRO A 48 6.86 14.41 18.04
CA PRO A 48 5.50 13.91 18.19
C PRO A 48 5.41 12.66 19.07
N LEU A 49 4.29 12.52 19.80
CA LEU A 49 4.07 11.45 20.77
C LEU A 49 4.18 10.04 20.16
N GLN A 50 3.86 9.88 18.88
CA GLN A 50 4.01 8.59 18.17
C GLN A 50 5.43 8.00 18.25
N TYR A 51 6.44 8.81 18.57
CA TYR A 51 7.83 8.38 18.71
C TYR A 51 8.22 8.08 20.16
N ALA A 52 7.28 8.15 21.10
CA ALA A 52 7.54 7.78 22.50
C ALA A 52 7.75 6.28 22.68
N LYS A 53 7.12 5.47 21.83
CA LYS A 53 7.23 4.01 21.86
C LYS A 53 8.05 3.48 20.69
N PRO A 54 8.69 2.31 20.82
CA PRO A 54 9.40 1.67 19.73
C PRO A 54 8.42 1.22 18.61
N PHE A 55 8.91 1.11 17.38
CA PHE A 55 8.09 0.83 16.20
C PHE A 55 7.29 -0.49 16.26
N HIS A 56 7.79 -1.49 16.99
CA HIS A 56 7.09 -2.78 17.11
C HIS A 56 5.90 -2.75 18.09
N GLU A 57 5.74 -1.70 18.87
CA GLU A 57 4.56 -1.45 19.67
C GLU A 57 3.58 -0.60 18.87
N VAL A 58 2.50 -1.25 18.40
CA VAL A 58 1.50 -0.55 17.57
C VAL A 58 0.70 0.43 18.42
N GLN A 59 0.50 1.63 17.91
CA GLN A 59 -0.17 2.74 18.58
C GLN A 59 -1.34 3.25 17.74
N PHE A 60 -2.38 3.77 18.40
CA PHE A 60 -3.54 4.36 17.75
C PHE A 60 -3.73 5.83 18.15
N PHE A 61 -3.97 6.67 17.16
CA PHE A 61 -4.16 8.11 17.26
C PHE A 61 -5.49 8.50 16.56
N PRO A 62 -6.65 8.22 17.18
CA PRO A 62 -7.95 8.41 16.54
C PRO A 62 -8.21 9.87 16.14
N GLU A 63 -7.67 10.84 16.87
CA GLU A 63 -7.79 12.27 16.57
C GLU A 63 -7.29 12.66 15.17
N ARG A 64 -6.44 11.83 14.56
CA ARG A 64 -5.97 12.06 13.19
C ARG A 64 -7.03 11.79 12.14
N LEU A 65 -8.01 10.95 12.45
CA LEU A 65 -9.11 10.62 11.56
C LEU A 65 -10.05 11.81 11.34
N GLU A 66 -10.20 12.66 12.36
CA GLU A 66 -11.05 13.87 12.30
C GLU A 66 -10.68 14.80 11.15
N ARG A 67 -9.41 14.78 10.72
CA ARG A 67 -8.96 15.60 9.59
C ARG A 67 -9.73 15.31 8.30
N ALA A 68 -10.12 14.06 8.06
CA ALA A 68 -10.87 13.69 6.86
C ALA A 68 -12.26 14.33 6.85
N LEU A 69 -12.92 14.44 8.00
CA LEU A 69 -14.25 15.04 8.17
C LEU A 69 -14.26 16.54 7.81
N HIS A 70 -13.11 17.21 7.97
CA HIS A 70 -13.00 18.65 7.70
C HIS A 70 -12.55 19.01 6.27
N TRP A 71 -12.04 18.05 5.50
CA TRP A 71 -11.64 18.31 4.12
C TRP A 71 -12.84 18.32 3.16
N LYS A 72 -13.12 19.46 2.58
CA LYS A 72 -14.24 19.65 1.66
C LYS A 72 -13.93 19.21 0.21
N LYS A 73 -12.67 19.32 -0.22
CA LYS A 73 -12.27 18.93 -1.58
C LYS A 73 -11.96 17.44 -1.61
N PRO A 74 -12.39 16.71 -2.66
CA PRO A 74 -12.00 15.33 -2.88
C PRO A 74 -10.50 15.10 -2.75
N ARG A 75 -10.08 14.01 -2.12
CA ARG A 75 -8.68 13.62 -1.90
C ARG A 75 -8.50 12.12 -1.98
N ARG A 76 -7.32 11.71 -2.42
CA ARG A 76 -6.82 10.35 -2.27
C ARG A 76 -6.05 10.25 -0.97
N ILE A 77 -6.54 9.42 -0.06
CA ILE A 77 -6.06 9.35 1.32
C ILE A 77 -5.49 7.96 1.60
N GLY A 78 -4.21 7.88 1.93
CA GLY A 78 -3.59 6.64 2.40
C GLY A 78 -3.84 6.45 3.90
N ILE A 79 -4.32 5.28 4.29
CA ILE A 79 -4.60 4.93 5.69
C ILE A 79 -3.45 4.10 6.26
N SER A 80 -2.87 4.57 7.36
CA SER A 80 -1.89 3.83 8.19
C SER A 80 -0.63 3.35 7.45
N PHE A 81 -0.13 4.11 6.48
CA PHE A 81 1.05 3.76 5.68
C PHE A 81 2.37 3.75 6.48
N THR A 82 2.39 4.28 7.72
CA THR A 82 3.52 4.19 8.65
C THR A 82 3.38 3.03 9.64
N GLY A 83 2.55 2.05 9.32
CA GLY A 83 2.31 0.85 10.09
C GLY A 83 1.65 -0.20 9.21
N ASP A 84 0.95 -1.15 9.82
CA ASP A 84 0.05 -2.06 9.14
C ASP A 84 -1.28 -2.09 9.90
N LEU A 85 -2.38 -1.71 9.25
CA LEU A 85 -3.70 -1.64 9.87
C LEU A 85 -4.21 -3.02 10.32
N PHE A 86 -3.73 -4.08 9.67
CA PHE A 86 -4.09 -5.46 9.97
C PHE A 86 -2.98 -6.20 10.73
N ASP A 87 -2.08 -5.47 11.42
CA ASP A 87 -1.14 -6.08 12.36
C ASP A 87 -1.91 -6.80 13.50
N GLU A 88 -1.36 -7.89 13.99
CA GLU A 88 -1.99 -8.71 15.04
C GLU A 88 -2.29 -7.93 16.33
N GLN A 89 -1.54 -6.85 16.60
CA GLN A 89 -1.73 -6.00 17.75
C GLN A 89 -2.88 -4.99 17.58
N VAL A 90 -3.42 -4.83 16.36
CA VAL A 90 -4.53 -3.90 16.09
C VAL A 90 -5.85 -4.55 16.49
N PRO A 91 -6.56 -4.03 17.50
CA PRO A 91 -7.88 -4.51 17.87
C PRO A 91 -8.92 -4.19 16.79
N LEU A 92 -9.97 -5.00 16.69
CA LEU A 92 -11.09 -4.77 15.76
C LEU A 92 -11.70 -3.36 15.93
N LYS A 93 -11.83 -2.89 17.17
CA LYS A 93 -12.35 -1.54 17.49
C LYS A 93 -11.64 -0.40 16.75
N TRP A 94 -10.30 -0.49 16.53
CA TRP A 94 -9.59 0.55 15.78
C TRP A 94 -9.93 0.52 14.29
N ILE A 95 -10.19 -0.68 13.76
CA ILE A 95 -10.65 -0.86 12.38
C ILE A 95 -12.06 -0.31 12.23
N ASP A 96 -12.96 -0.58 13.21
CA ASP A 96 -14.33 -0.02 13.24
C ASP A 96 -14.30 1.51 13.19
N ASP A 97 -13.46 2.14 14.00
CA ASP A 97 -13.35 3.61 14.07
C ASP A 97 -12.86 4.19 12.73
N ILE A 98 -11.90 3.52 12.06
CA ILE A 98 -11.40 3.94 10.74
C ILE A 98 -12.48 3.75 9.69
N MET A 99 -13.15 2.59 9.65
CA MET A 99 -14.19 2.29 8.67
C MET A 99 -15.40 3.21 8.82
N ALA A 100 -15.76 3.60 10.04
CA ALA A 100 -16.81 4.58 10.30
C ALA A 100 -16.49 5.95 9.66
N VAL A 101 -15.26 6.44 9.82
CA VAL A 101 -14.85 7.71 9.18
C VAL A 101 -14.81 7.59 7.65
N ILE A 102 -14.38 6.46 7.10
CA ILE A 102 -14.42 6.19 5.66
C ILE A 102 -15.86 6.24 5.14
N ALA A 103 -16.80 5.62 5.87
CA ALA A 103 -18.22 5.62 5.55
C ALA A 103 -18.83 7.03 5.53
N GLU A 104 -18.41 7.89 6.45
CA GLU A 104 -18.90 9.27 6.55
C GLU A 104 -18.31 10.19 5.46
N CYS A 105 -17.10 9.92 5.00
CA CYS A 105 -16.35 10.78 4.07
C CYS A 105 -16.43 10.31 2.61
N GLN A 106 -17.63 10.18 2.03
CA GLN A 106 -17.84 9.64 0.67
C GLN A 106 -17.22 10.49 -0.45
N GLN A 107 -16.87 11.75 -0.19
CA GLN A 107 -16.18 12.62 -1.14
C GLN A 107 -14.70 12.28 -1.35
N HIS A 108 -14.10 11.46 -0.48
CA HIS A 108 -12.70 11.06 -0.55
C HIS A 108 -12.56 9.62 -1.04
N GLN A 109 -11.38 9.28 -1.57
CA GLN A 109 -10.96 7.92 -1.87
C GLN A 109 -9.95 7.47 -0.82
N PHE A 110 -10.16 6.32 -0.20
CA PHE A 110 -9.30 5.79 0.85
C PHE A 110 -8.55 4.56 0.37
N PHE A 111 -7.23 4.61 0.50
CA PHE A 111 -6.33 3.53 0.11
C PHE A 111 -5.77 2.88 1.36
N ILE A 112 -6.16 1.64 1.59
CA ILE A 112 -5.65 0.79 2.67
C ILE A 112 -4.67 -0.21 2.07
N LEU A 113 -3.50 -0.37 2.67
CA LEU A 113 -2.48 -1.29 2.21
C LEU A 113 -1.99 -2.15 3.39
N THR A 114 -1.96 -3.46 3.18
CA THR A 114 -1.46 -4.40 4.19
C THR A 114 -0.55 -5.47 3.60
N LYS A 115 0.27 -6.07 4.44
CA LYS A 115 0.98 -7.33 4.17
C LYS A 115 0.27 -8.53 4.82
N GLN A 116 -0.71 -8.27 5.69
CA GLN A 116 -1.48 -9.25 6.47
C GLN A 116 -2.85 -9.51 5.85
N VAL A 117 -2.89 -9.83 4.55
CA VAL A 117 -4.13 -9.96 3.77
C VAL A 117 -5.08 -11.03 4.34
N LYS A 118 -4.56 -12.15 4.85
CA LYS A 118 -5.39 -13.20 5.49
C LYS A 118 -6.17 -12.65 6.67
N ARG A 119 -5.51 -11.81 7.49
CA ARG A 119 -6.16 -11.17 8.63
C ARG A 119 -7.17 -10.12 8.16
N MET A 120 -6.82 -9.32 7.16
CA MET A 120 -7.75 -8.38 6.53
C MET A 120 -9.00 -9.10 6.01
N ALA A 121 -8.86 -10.19 5.27
CA ALA A 121 -9.96 -10.98 4.76
C ALA A 121 -10.84 -11.58 5.87
N GLY A 122 -10.21 -12.10 6.94
CA GLY A 122 -10.94 -12.61 8.10
C GLY A 122 -11.73 -11.55 8.85
N MET A 123 -11.17 -10.33 8.98
CA MET A 123 -11.81 -9.24 9.72
C MET A 123 -12.89 -8.52 8.90
N LEU A 124 -12.65 -8.31 7.60
CA LEU A 124 -13.55 -7.54 6.73
C LEU A 124 -14.64 -8.37 6.06
N ARG A 125 -14.71 -9.66 6.32
CA ARG A 125 -15.67 -10.57 5.69
C ARG A 125 -17.12 -10.13 5.81
N GLU A 126 -17.49 -9.60 6.97
CA GLU A 126 -18.87 -9.18 7.29
C GLU A 126 -19.06 -7.65 7.17
N TYR A 127 -18.01 -6.93 6.72
CA TYR A 127 -18.10 -5.48 6.57
C TYR A 127 -18.75 -5.09 5.25
N HIS A 128 -19.55 -4.05 5.30
CA HIS A 128 -19.93 -3.34 4.08
C HIS A 128 -18.79 -2.44 3.64
N ILE A 129 -18.12 -2.80 2.54
CA ILE A 129 -17.03 -2.01 1.97
C ILE A 129 -17.60 -0.94 1.05
N HIS A 130 -17.43 0.31 1.42
CA HIS A 130 -17.92 1.45 0.64
C HIS A 130 -17.14 1.65 -0.67
N ASN A 131 -17.81 2.14 -1.71
CA ASN A 131 -17.24 2.34 -3.06
C ASN A 131 -16.04 3.31 -3.12
N ASN A 132 -15.84 4.11 -2.08
CA ASN A 132 -14.71 5.01 -1.92
C ASN A 132 -13.48 4.36 -1.26
N THR A 133 -13.53 3.05 -0.97
CA THR A 133 -12.47 2.30 -0.30
C THR A 133 -11.75 1.38 -1.27
N PHE A 134 -10.44 1.50 -1.32
CA PHE A 134 -9.53 0.64 -2.09
C PHE A 134 -8.72 -0.21 -1.11
N LEU A 135 -9.01 -1.51 -1.09
CA LEU A 135 -8.29 -2.48 -0.27
C LEU A 135 -7.09 -3.03 -1.04
N GLY A 136 -5.93 -2.97 -0.44
CA GLY A 136 -4.71 -3.34 -1.14
C GLY A 136 -3.82 -4.30 -0.38
N VAL A 137 -3.03 -5.06 -1.14
CA VAL A 137 -1.98 -5.91 -0.62
C VAL A 137 -0.62 -5.51 -1.17
N SER A 138 0.40 -5.52 -0.30
CA SER A 138 1.79 -5.37 -0.71
C SER A 138 2.40 -6.75 -0.92
N ILE A 139 2.96 -6.94 -2.12
CA ILE A 139 3.70 -8.14 -2.52
C ILE A 139 5.12 -7.76 -2.90
N CYS A 140 6.06 -8.70 -2.80
CA CYS A 140 7.47 -8.46 -3.09
C CYS A 140 8.03 -9.37 -4.18
N ASP A 141 7.42 -10.50 -4.42
CA ASP A 141 7.84 -11.55 -5.34
C ASP A 141 6.64 -12.42 -5.77
N GLN A 142 6.90 -13.44 -6.59
CA GLN A 142 5.85 -14.34 -7.10
C GLN A 142 5.17 -15.14 -5.99
N GLU A 143 5.90 -15.61 -4.98
CA GLU A 143 5.32 -16.35 -3.84
C GLU A 143 4.29 -15.49 -3.09
N ASP A 144 4.62 -14.21 -2.88
CA ASP A 144 3.68 -13.25 -2.30
C ASP A 144 2.45 -13.06 -3.21
N ALA A 145 2.64 -12.96 -4.52
CA ALA A 145 1.53 -12.84 -5.47
C ALA A 145 0.60 -14.04 -5.38
N ASP A 146 1.14 -15.25 -5.48
CA ASP A 146 0.38 -16.50 -5.50
C ASP A 146 -0.38 -16.77 -4.20
N THR A 147 0.17 -16.30 -3.07
CA THR A 147 -0.44 -16.55 -1.75
C THR A 147 -1.37 -15.42 -1.31
N LYS A 148 -1.12 -14.17 -1.71
CA LYS A 148 -1.81 -12.99 -1.16
C LYS A 148 -2.89 -12.43 -2.08
N ILE A 149 -2.68 -12.45 -3.40
CA ILE A 149 -3.68 -11.89 -4.32
C ILE A 149 -5.00 -12.67 -4.27
N PRO A 150 -5.02 -14.01 -4.28
CA PRO A 150 -6.28 -14.74 -4.14
C PRO A 150 -7.05 -14.42 -2.86
N ASP A 151 -6.37 -14.20 -1.73
CA ASP A 151 -7.03 -13.82 -0.48
C ASP A 151 -7.59 -12.39 -0.53
N LEU A 152 -6.90 -11.46 -1.21
CA LEU A 152 -7.39 -10.10 -1.45
C LEU A 152 -8.68 -10.11 -2.28
N LEU A 153 -8.68 -10.86 -3.39
CA LEU A 153 -9.79 -10.89 -4.34
C LEU A 153 -11.08 -11.54 -3.79
N ARG A 154 -11.00 -12.25 -2.65
CA ARG A 154 -12.16 -12.77 -1.93
C ARG A 154 -12.89 -11.74 -1.08
N ILE A 155 -12.28 -10.60 -0.82
CA ILE A 155 -12.90 -9.52 -0.04
C ILE A 155 -13.79 -8.70 -1.00
N PRO A 156 -15.03 -8.34 -0.64
CA PRO A 156 -15.82 -7.45 -1.49
C PRO A 156 -15.18 -6.08 -1.67
N GLY A 157 -15.36 -5.43 -2.82
CA GLY A 157 -14.96 -4.06 -3.07
C GLY A 157 -13.85 -3.88 -4.08
N LYS A 158 -13.25 -2.70 -4.12
CA LYS A 158 -12.17 -2.33 -5.06
C LYS A 158 -10.82 -2.74 -4.51
N HIS A 159 -10.03 -3.42 -5.33
CA HIS A 159 -8.73 -3.95 -4.93
C HIS A 159 -7.58 -3.25 -5.64
N TRP A 160 -6.43 -3.16 -4.98
CA TRP A 160 -5.19 -2.71 -5.60
C TRP A 160 -3.99 -3.50 -5.09
N ILE A 161 -2.96 -3.57 -5.90
CA ILE A 161 -1.75 -4.32 -5.59
C ILE A 161 -0.57 -3.36 -5.60
N SER A 162 0.26 -3.42 -4.56
CA SER A 162 1.54 -2.72 -4.51
C SER A 162 2.68 -3.73 -4.58
N ILE A 163 3.37 -3.79 -5.71
CA ILE A 163 4.60 -4.58 -5.88
C ILE A 163 5.76 -3.70 -5.42
N GLU A 164 5.87 -3.51 -4.11
CA GLU A 164 6.85 -2.61 -3.51
C GLU A 164 7.24 -3.07 -2.08
N PRO A 165 8.54 -3.37 -1.86
CA PRO A 165 9.61 -3.42 -2.86
C PRO A 165 9.49 -4.65 -3.77
N MET A 166 9.77 -4.50 -5.05
CA MET A 166 9.91 -5.62 -5.96
C MET A 166 11.26 -6.29 -5.75
N LEU A 167 11.27 -7.57 -5.35
CA LEU A 167 12.46 -8.32 -4.97
C LEU A 167 12.84 -9.43 -5.97
N SER A 168 11.92 -9.79 -6.84
CA SER A 168 12.12 -10.68 -7.98
C SER A 168 11.09 -10.38 -9.07
N PRO A 169 11.23 -10.93 -10.28
CA PRO A 169 10.20 -10.85 -11.31
C PRO A 169 8.85 -11.38 -10.81
N VAL A 170 7.76 -10.72 -11.21
CA VAL A 170 6.38 -11.10 -10.88
C VAL A 170 5.57 -11.22 -12.16
N ASN A 171 4.87 -12.33 -12.32
CA ASN A 171 3.89 -12.57 -13.38
C ASN A 171 2.49 -12.38 -12.81
N LEU A 172 1.72 -11.48 -13.41
CA LEU A 172 0.37 -11.13 -12.95
C LEU A 172 -0.75 -11.74 -13.81
N ARG A 173 -0.42 -12.46 -14.88
CA ARG A 173 -1.41 -12.92 -15.89
C ARG A 173 -2.62 -13.62 -15.29
N ASP A 174 -2.41 -14.45 -14.27
CA ASP A 174 -3.48 -15.24 -13.65
C ASP A 174 -4.37 -14.40 -12.71
N TYR A 175 -4.00 -13.12 -12.49
CA TYR A 175 -4.68 -12.19 -11.58
C TYR A 175 -5.24 -10.97 -12.29
N LEU A 176 -5.14 -10.90 -13.60
CA LEU A 176 -5.63 -9.80 -14.42
C LEU A 176 -6.83 -10.26 -15.27
N PRO A 177 -7.73 -9.33 -15.67
CA PRO A 177 -8.82 -9.67 -16.57
C PRO A 177 -8.28 -10.34 -17.84
N ILE A 178 -8.83 -11.49 -18.16
CA ILE A 178 -8.61 -12.13 -19.46
C ILE A 178 -9.67 -11.56 -20.39
N GLU A 179 -9.32 -11.24 -21.65
CA GLU A 179 -10.30 -10.84 -22.66
C GLU A 179 -11.46 -11.84 -22.69
N THR A 180 -12.66 -11.33 -22.48
CA THR A 180 -13.86 -12.13 -22.30
C THR A 180 -14.18 -12.91 -23.58
N ILE A 181 -14.10 -14.21 -23.51
CA ILE A 181 -14.80 -15.10 -24.47
C ILE A 181 -16.27 -15.08 -24.07
N GLY A 182 -17.11 -14.31 -24.80
CA GLY A 182 -18.56 -14.32 -24.62
C GLY A 182 -19.18 -13.20 -23.79
N GLY A 183 -18.48 -12.12 -23.47
CA GLY A 183 -19.08 -10.91 -22.88
C GLY A 183 -19.47 -11.01 -21.39
N VAL A 184 -18.97 -12.00 -20.66
CA VAL A 184 -19.17 -12.10 -19.21
C VAL A 184 -17.92 -11.53 -18.52
N GLU A 185 -18.06 -10.36 -17.90
CA GLU A 185 -17.04 -9.83 -17.00
C GLU A 185 -16.96 -10.73 -15.76
N MET A 186 -15.84 -11.43 -15.62
CA MET A 186 -15.57 -12.19 -14.40
C MET A 186 -14.84 -11.29 -13.40
N GLU A 187 -15.55 -10.80 -12.41
CA GLU A 187 -15.02 -10.12 -11.24
C GLU A 187 -14.69 -11.15 -10.12
N PRO A 188 -13.74 -10.89 -9.23
CA PRO A 188 -13.06 -9.60 -8.95
C PRO A 188 -11.61 -9.53 -9.48
N TRP A 189 -11.25 -8.39 -10.08
CA TRP A 189 -9.90 -8.10 -10.55
C TRP A 189 -9.31 -6.88 -9.78
N PRO A 190 -7.98 -6.73 -9.70
CA PRO A 190 -7.41 -5.50 -9.15
C PRO A 190 -7.73 -4.30 -10.04
N PHE A 191 -8.24 -3.24 -9.42
CA PHE A 191 -8.54 -1.99 -10.11
C PHE A 191 -7.28 -1.17 -10.42
N TRP A 192 -6.18 -1.46 -9.74
CA TRP A 192 -4.98 -0.67 -9.85
C TRP A 192 -3.73 -1.41 -9.36
N ILE A 193 -2.61 -1.18 -10.03
CA ILE A 193 -1.32 -1.78 -9.67
C ILE A 193 -0.26 -0.70 -9.56
N VAL A 194 0.49 -0.72 -8.46
CA VAL A 194 1.65 0.14 -8.22
C VAL A 194 2.90 -0.72 -8.18
N ILE A 195 3.95 -0.28 -8.88
CA ILE A 195 5.23 -1.01 -8.97
C ILE A 195 6.35 -0.08 -8.55
N GLY A 196 7.29 -0.58 -7.74
CA GLY A 196 8.41 0.24 -7.31
C GLY A 196 9.60 -0.52 -6.74
N ALA A 197 10.79 0.02 -7.01
CA ALA A 197 12.03 -0.43 -6.40
C ALA A 197 12.08 -0.06 -4.90
N GLU A 198 12.84 -0.84 -4.13
CA GLU A 198 13.06 -0.57 -2.72
C GLU A 198 13.75 0.77 -2.50
N SER A 199 13.20 1.58 -1.61
CA SER A 199 13.81 2.85 -1.21
C SER A 199 14.65 2.70 0.06
N GLY A 200 15.58 3.63 0.28
CA GLY A 200 16.40 3.68 1.50
C GLY A 200 17.87 3.29 1.29
N PRO A 201 18.71 3.46 2.31
CA PRO A 201 20.17 3.33 2.18
C PRO A 201 20.66 1.87 2.05
N LYS A 202 19.88 0.91 2.54
CA LYS A 202 20.20 -0.54 2.48
C LYS A 202 19.31 -1.29 1.49
N ARG A 203 18.82 -0.59 0.46
CA ARG A 203 17.92 -1.17 -0.54
C ARG A 203 18.56 -2.34 -1.26
N ARG A 204 17.75 -3.34 -1.53
CA ARG A 204 18.15 -4.50 -2.34
C ARG A 204 18.11 -4.15 -3.82
N PRO A 205 18.90 -4.82 -4.66
CA PRO A 205 18.84 -4.64 -6.11
C PRO A 205 17.42 -4.93 -6.64
N CYS A 206 17.00 -4.13 -7.60
CA CYS A 206 15.78 -4.33 -8.37
C CYS A 206 16.06 -3.90 -9.80
N PRO A 207 16.56 -4.82 -10.66
CA PRO A 207 16.73 -4.55 -12.08
C PRO A 207 15.40 -4.05 -12.67
N HIS A 208 15.44 -2.96 -13.43
CA HIS A 208 14.23 -2.36 -13.99
C HIS A 208 13.53 -3.28 -15.01
N GLU A 209 14.26 -4.21 -15.60
CA GLU A 209 13.76 -5.23 -16.51
C GLU A 209 12.68 -6.12 -15.85
N TRP A 210 12.75 -6.30 -14.52
CA TRP A 210 11.73 -7.05 -13.79
C TRP A 210 10.37 -6.37 -13.82
N MET A 211 10.33 -5.05 -13.98
CA MET A 211 9.10 -4.26 -13.99
C MET A 211 8.41 -4.24 -15.35
N ILE A 212 9.12 -4.56 -16.45
CA ILE A 212 8.58 -4.45 -17.81
C ILE A 212 7.41 -5.41 -17.99
N ALA A 213 7.60 -6.69 -17.69
CA ALA A 213 6.57 -7.71 -17.89
C ALA A 213 5.26 -7.41 -17.14
N PRO A 214 5.24 -7.10 -15.83
CA PRO A 214 3.99 -6.75 -15.15
C PRO A 214 3.37 -5.44 -15.67
N VAL A 215 4.14 -4.46 -16.15
CA VAL A 215 3.60 -3.25 -16.80
C VAL A 215 2.90 -3.62 -18.11
N GLU A 216 3.53 -4.39 -18.98
CA GLU A 216 2.94 -4.86 -20.26
C GLU A 216 1.68 -5.70 -20.01
N GLN A 217 1.69 -6.58 -19.01
CA GLN A 217 0.53 -7.39 -18.63
C GLN A 217 -0.65 -6.51 -18.19
N CYS A 218 -0.40 -5.50 -17.36
CA CYS A 218 -1.43 -4.55 -16.93
C CYS A 218 -1.98 -3.76 -18.12
N GLN A 219 -1.11 -3.28 -19.01
CA GLN A 219 -1.52 -2.53 -20.21
C GLN A 219 -2.38 -3.39 -21.15
N ALA A 220 -1.98 -4.63 -21.39
CA ALA A 220 -2.73 -5.59 -22.22
C ALA A 220 -4.11 -5.91 -21.61
N ALA A 221 -4.19 -6.00 -20.29
CA ALA A 221 -5.43 -6.23 -19.56
C ALA A 221 -6.24 -4.95 -19.28
N GLN A 222 -5.81 -3.79 -19.75
CA GLN A 222 -6.42 -2.49 -19.51
C GLN A 222 -6.57 -2.13 -18.01
N VAL A 223 -5.71 -2.69 -17.15
CA VAL A 223 -5.65 -2.36 -15.73
C VAL A 223 -4.69 -1.18 -15.54
N PRO A 224 -5.12 -0.08 -14.91
CA PRO A 224 -4.26 1.06 -14.63
C PRO A 224 -3.02 0.65 -13.85
N VAL A 225 -1.84 1.14 -14.29
CA VAL A 225 -0.56 0.83 -13.65
C VAL A 225 0.22 2.11 -13.36
N TRP A 226 0.89 2.14 -12.19
CA TRP A 226 1.72 3.25 -11.74
C TRP A 226 3.13 2.77 -11.41
N VAL A 227 4.12 3.19 -12.19
CA VAL A 227 5.52 2.98 -11.84
C VAL A 227 5.97 4.13 -10.94
N LYS A 228 6.22 3.83 -9.67
CA LYS A 228 6.54 4.80 -8.63
C LYS A 228 8.01 5.19 -8.64
N ALA A 229 8.89 4.19 -8.76
CA ALA A 229 10.33 4.36 -8.73
C ALA A 229 11.03 3.18 -9.41
N VAL A 230 12.10 3.47 -10.12
CA VAL A 230 12.98 2.47 -10.76
C VAL A 230 14.39 2.53 -10.20
N SER A 231 15.13 1.43 -10.29
CA SER A 231 16.56 1.40 -9.95
C SER A 231 17.38 1.50 -11.22
N ILE A 232 18.16 2.57 -11.36
CA ILE A 232 19.08 2.81 -12.47
C ILE A 232 20.48 3.00 -11.88
N ASP A 233 21.46 2.24 -12.33
CA ASP A 233 22.84 2.28 -11.83
C ASP A 233 22.94 2.26 -10.30
N GLY A 234 22.12 1.40 -9.66
CA GLY A 234 22.06 1.26 -8.21
C GLY A 234 21.44 2.44 -7.46
N LYS A 235 20.87 3.43 -8.16
CA LYS A 235 20.17 4.58 -7.58
C LYS A 235 18.67 4.44 -7.81
N VAL A 236 17.86 4.78 -6.78
CA VAL A 236 16.41 4.87 -6.96
C VAL A 236 16.07 6.21 -7.56
N VAL A 237 15.41 6.17 -8.70
CA VAL A 237 14.95 7.32 -9.46
C VAL A 237 13.43 7.43 -9.32
N HIS A 238 12.93 8.64 -9.08
CA HIS A 238 11.50 8.94 -8.95
C HIS A 238 10.97 9.84 -10.08
N ASP A 239 11.86 10.50 -10.83
CA ASP A 239 11.48 11.31 -11.99
C ASP A 239 11.15 10.38 -13.16
N ILE A 240 9.89 10.40 -13.59
CA ILE A 240 9.39 9.56 -14.68
C ILE A 240 10.11 9.83 -16.02
N ASN A 241 10.58 11.06 -16.24
CA ASN A 241 11.28 11.40 -17.47
C ASN A 241 12.65 10.69 -17.62
N LEU A 242 13.19 10.19 -16.50
CA LEU A 242 14.44 9.44 -16.46
C LEU A 242 14.24 7.93 -16.50
N PHE A 243 12.98 7.45 -16.52
CA PHE A 243 12.69 6.02 -16.61
C PHE A 243 12.93 5.49 -18.03
N PRO A 244 13.24 4.20 -18.22
CA PRO A 244 13.08 3.53 -19.49
C PRO A 244 11.69 3.79 -20.07
N LYS A 245 11.58 3.91 -21.40
CA LYS A 245 10.32 4.28 -22.08
C LYS A 245 9.15 3.38 -21.69
N GLU A 246 9.39 2.10 -21.58
CA GLU A 246 8.42 1.05 -21.23
C GLU A 246 7.86 1.24 -19.82
N LEU A 247 8.59 1.95 -18.94
CA LEU A 247 8.23 2.21 -17.55
C LEU A 247 7.72 3.63 -17.30
N GLN A 248 7.63 4.47 -18.34
CA GLN A 248 7.11 5.84 -18.23
C GLN A 248 5.58 5.85 -18.16
N VAL A 249 5.00 5.18 -17.16
CA VAL A 249 3.56 5.05 -16.97
C VAL A 249 3.14 5.39 -15.55
N ARG A 250 2.12 6.25 -15.43
CA ARG A 250 1.52 6.67 -14.16
C ARG A 250 0.02 6.90 -14.34
N GLN A 251 -0.72 5.80 -14.32
CA GLN A 251 -2.18 5.79 -14.41
C GLN A 251 -2.77 5.63 -13.01
N THR A 252 -3.90 6.28 -12.76
CA THR A 252 -4.70 6.13 -11.52
C THR A 252 -6.05 5.53 -11.87
N PRO A 253 -6.70 4.82 -10.93
CA PRO A 253 -8.02 4.24 -11.13
C PRO A 253 -9.12 5.29 -11.29
#